data_9c0b7e323f3d2e7fe5fb587874aadb6b
#
_entry.id   9c0b7e323f3d2e7fe5fb587874aadb6b
#
_cell.length_a   1.000
_cell.length_b   1.000
_cell.length_c   1.000
_cell.angle_alpha   90.00
_cell.angle_beta   90.00
_cell.angle_gamma   90.00
#
_symmetry.space_group_name_H-M   'P 1'
#
loop_
_entity.id
_entity.type
_entity.pdbx_description
1 polymer ?
#
loop_
_entity_poly.entity_id
_entity_poly.type
_entity_poly.pdbx_seq_one_letter_code
_entity_poly.pdbx_strand_id
1 'polypeptide(L)'
;MKKTISYIKFLAFFTGFSILLMAVSAKAQLADLKQEKYKLKNGLQVVFMEYGNLPVTSLHFYVNTGKKNETPGLQNISGFTSEALLFGNAKYTRSQIDSISALMGSGVSATANDNFTQVSMDVLNSDIDMGMDMLAAILTQPTFPKDEIDEMLRETNDYNNTSKMDITDLGTVYSNYFVFGTGNPLGRHFYPEQLKKMGVPEIKEFYNFNFTPKNTILVVCGKPDKEKLKQLISKYFEGWLAAYGEVNGVDFGAPDISKKECAFVNRDNAVQAALNWTKKGPSAGSKDVFAFQIANNAFNEMIFNQVREKEGKTYGIGSRFSVDENTGVYTISTRVRNEVMYATIQSVDKVLTDFYTKGITEEQLNTIKVVIKNRFLGAETPDNIVGYFNPLVYPDFEKRKAALQAIDNITLEQVNKAIKKYFTPDSYKLVIAGNETELAQQLANIKSLVKIPLKAIEVDN
;
A
#
# COMPACT_ATOMS: atom_id res chain seq x y z
N MET A 1 -10.77 -36.77 37.62
CA MET A 1 -10.72 -36.77 36.16
C MET A 1 -12.04 -36.41 35.46
N LYS A 2 -13.19 -36.99 35.77
CA LYS A 2 -14.46 -36.65 35.06
C LYS A 2 -14.95 -35.20 35.24
N LYS A 3 -14.70 -34.54 36.40
CA LYS A 3 -15.11 -33.13 36.63
C LYS A 3 -14.24 -32.11 35.85
N THR A 4 -12.94 -32.37 35.67
CA THR A 4 -12.02 -31.49 34.95
C THR A 4 -12.32 -31.47 33.46
N ILE A 5 -12.71 -32.59 32.87
CA ILE A 5 -13.06 -32.69 31.43
C ILE A 5 -14.38 -31.94 31.16
N SER A 6 -15.30 -31.86 32.10
CA SER A 6 -16.53 -31.09 31.96
C SER A 6 -16.30 -29.57 31.95
N TYR A 7 -15.35 -29.06 32.74
CA TYR A 7 -15.00 -27.65 32.78
C TYR A 7 -14.30 -27.19 31.48
N ILE A 8 -13.41 -28.01 30.92
CA ILE A 8 -12.71 -27.71 29.67
C ILE A 8 -13.70 -27.66 28.49
N LYS A 9 -14.68 -28.58 28.45
CA LYS A 9 -15.73 -28.55 27.41
C LYS A 9 -16.66 -27.34 27.56
N PHE A 10 -16.98 -26.93 28.81
CA PHE A 10 -17.79 -25.75 29.07
C PHE A 10 -17.06 -24.46 28.71
N LEU A 11 -15.77 -24.35 29.01
CA LEU A 11 -14.94 -23.20 28.64
C LEU A 11 -14.78 -23.08 27.11
N ALA A 12 -14.53 -24.20 26.42
CA ALA A 12 -14.41 -24.23 24.94
C ALA A 12 -15.75 -23.89 24.25
N PHE A 13 -16.89 -24.26 24.84
CA PHE A 13 -18.21 -23.89 24.34
C PHE A 13 -18.50 -22.39 24.53
N PHE A 14 -18.09 -21.82 25.66
CA PHE A 14 -18.29 -20.38 25.93
C PHE A 14 -17.39 -19.47 25.07
N THR A 15 -16.12 -19.87 24.84
CA THR A 15 -15.23 -19.15 23.97
C THR A 15 -15.67 -19.24 22.50
N GLY A 16 -16.09 -20.40 22.03
CA GLY A 16 -16.65 -20.58 20.69
C GLY A 16 -17.94 -19.79 20.46
N PHE A 17 -18.81 -19.70 21.46
CA PHE A 17 -20.05 -18.92 21.40
C PHE A 17 -19.80 -17.41 21.41
N SER A 18 -18.81 -16.93 22.17
CA SER A 18 -18.42 -15.52 22.20
C SER A 18 -17.80 -15.07 20.87
N ILE A 19 -16.97 -15.90 20.24
CA ILE A 19 -16.38 -15.63 18.91
C ILE A 19 -17.47 -15.62 17.83
N LEU A 20 -18.46 -16.50 17.93
CA LEU A 20 -19.59 -16.56 17.00
C LEU A 20 -20.49 -15.31 17.12
N LEU A 21 -20.73 -14.81 18.34
CA LEU A 21 -21.49 -13.59 18.60
C LEU A 21 -20.78 -12.33 18.07
N MET A 22 -19.44 -12.24 18.22
CA MET A 22 -18.66 -11.13 17.67
C MET A 22 -18.66 -11.14 16.12
N ALA A 23 -18.55 -12.32 15.51
CA ALA A 23 -18.60 -12.45 14.06
C ALA A 23 -19.98 -12.08 13.47
N VAL A 24 -21.06 -12.36 14.18
CA VAL A 24 -22.43 -11.97 13.78
C VAL A 24 -22.62 -10.46 13.92
N SER A 25 -22.09 -9.84 15.00
CA SER A 25 -22.18 -8.38 15.21
C SER A 25 -21.44 -7.58 14.13
N ALA A 26 -20.24 -8.00 13.75
CA ALA A 26 -19.45 -7.33 12.71
C ALA A 26 -20.05 -7.49 11.29
N LYS A 27 -20.65 -8.66 10.99
CA LYS A 27 -21.42 -8.85 9.74
C LYS A 27 -22.63 -7.91 9.66
N ALA A 28 -23.36 -7.73 10.77
CA ALA A 28 -24.48 -6.82 10.83
C ALA A 28 -24.03 -5.36 10.62
N GLN A 29 -22.94 -4.93 11.27
CA GLN A 29 -22.42 -3.57 11.14
C GLN A 29 -22.00 -3.23 9.69
N LEU A 30 -21.35 -4.17 8.97
CA LEU A 30 -20.99 -3.94 7.57
C LEU A 30 -22.24 -3.93 6.66
N ALA A 31 -23.23 -4.78 6.94
CA ALA A 31 -24.50 -4.78 6.19
C ALA A 31 -25.21 -3.43 6.28
N ASP A 32 -25.16 -2.81 7.46
CA ASP A 32 -25.80 -1.52 7.72
C ASP A 32 -24.93 -0.31 7.32
N LEU A 33 -23.65 -0.52 6.95
CA LEU A 33 -22.77 0.56 6.53
C LEU A 33 -23.35 1.28 5.31
N LYS A 34 -23.58 2.57 5.46
CA LYS A 34 -24.08 3.46 4.42
C LYS A 34 -23.05 4.53 4.14
N GLN A 35 -23.01 4.96 2.89
CA GLN A 35 -22.17 6.06 2.45
C GLN A 35 -23.06 7.25 2.05
N GLU A 36 -22.80 8.41 2.60
CA GLU A 36 -23.40 9.66 2.16
C GLU A 36 -22.33 10.49 1.45
N LYS A 37 -22.67 11.10 0.34
CA LYS A 37 -21.78 11.95 -0.46
C LYS A 37 -22.38 13.33 -0.65
N TYR A 38 -21.56 14.36 -0.51
CA TYR A 38 -21.89 15.71 -0.90
C TYR A 38 -20.65 16.46 -1.36
N LYS A 39 -20.81 17.65 -1.90
CA LYS A 39 -19.74 18.47 -2.44
C LYS A 39 -19.86 19.90 -1.90
N LEU A 40 -18.73 20.46 -1.44
CA LEU A 40 -18.66 21.88 -1.10
C LEU A 40 -18.65 22.74 -2.37
N LYS A 41 -18.93 24.05 -2.23
CA LYS A 41 -18.95 24.99 -3.36
C LYS A 41 -17.62 25.09 -4.10
N ASN A 42 -16.49 24.94 -3.38
CA ASN A 42 -15.16 24.94 -3.96
C ASN A 42 -14.78 23.63 -4.68
N GLY A 43 -15.64 22.62 -4.60
CA GLY A 43 -15.45 21.35 -5.30
C GLY A 43 -14.92 20.20 -4.43
N LEU A 44 -14.55 20.41 -3.17
CA LEU A 44 -14.16 19.34 -2.25
C LEU A 44 -15.30 18.33 -2.12
N GLN A 45 -15.02 17.07 -2.44
CA GLN A 45 -15.97 15.98 -2.23
C GLN A 45 -15.86 15.50 -0.78
N VAL A 46 -17.00 15.26 -0.14
CA VAL A 46 -17.08 14.69 1.20
C VAL A 46 -17.85 13.39 1.14
N VAL A 47 -17.25 12.37 1.73
CA VAL A 47 -17.82 11.03 1.89
C VAL A 47 -17.92 10.76 3.38
N PHE A 48 -19.13 10.53 3.87
CA PHE A 48 -19.39 10.20 5.27
C PHE A 48 -19.88 8.76 5.40
N MET A 49 -19.29 8.03 6.34
CA MET A 49 -19.67 6.67 6.70
C MET A 49 -19.90 6.59 8.22
N GLU A 50 -21.11 6.26 8.63
CA GLU A 50 -21.42 6.05 10.05
C GLU A 50 -21.02 4.64 10.45
N TYR A 51 -20.01 4.51 11.32
CA TYR A 51 -19.49 3.22 11.72
C TYR A 51 -18.84 3.24 13.12
N GLY A 52 -18.84 2.07 13.76
CA GLY A 52 -18.17 1.85 15.05
C GLY A 52 -19.02 2.27 16.26
N ASN A 53 -18.53 1.94 17.45
CA ASN A 53 -19.15 2.27 18.74
C ASN A 53 -18.21 3.07 19.64
N LEU A 54 -17.01 3.39 19.17
CA LEU A 54 -16.05 4.23 19.87
C LEU A 54 -16.35 5.71 19.61
N PRO A 55 -16.08 6.61 20.55
CA PRO A 55 -16.24 8.06 20.36
C PRO A 55 -15.07 8.66 19.57
N VAL A 56 -14.67 7.98 18.49
CA VAL A 56 -13.57 8.35 17.60
C VAL A 56 -14.09 8.55 16.20
N THR A 57 -13.59 9.58 15.54
CA THR A 57 -13.84 9.86 14.11
C THR A 57 -12.53 9.88 13.35
N SER A 58 -12.46 9.10 12.28
CA SER A 58 -11.34 9.09 11.33
C SER A 58 -11.61 10.10 10.23
N LEU A 59 -10.62 10.95 9.98
CA LEU A 59 -10.63 12.02 8.99
C LEU A 59 -9.51 11.75 7.98
N HIS A 60 -9.85 11.38 6.75
CA HIS A 60 -8.88 11.08 5.70
C HIS A 60 -9.10 11.97 4.49
N PHE A 61 -8.12 12.79 4.17
CA PHE A 61 -8.05 13.53 2.91
C PHE A 61 -7.23 12.72 1.92
N TYR A 62 -7.88 12.27 0.87
CA TYR A 62 -7.24 11.61 -0.26
C TYR A 62 -7.09 12.62 -1.40
N VAL A 63 -5.87 13.09 -1.61
CA VAL A 63 -5.51 13.94 -2.76
C VAL A 63 -5.12 13.02 -3.90
N ASN A 64 -5.76 13.16 -5.06
CA ASN A 64 -5.49 12.32 -6.24
C ASN A 64 -4.17 12.70 -6.92
N THR A 65 -3.10 12.65 -6.14
CA THR A 65 -1.73 12.91 -6.56
C THR A 65 -0.77 12.02 -5.78
N GLY A 66 0.23 11.51 -6.46
CA GLY A 66 1.26 10.65 -5.88
C GLY A 66 2.42 10.52 -6.84
N LYS A 67 3.17 9.43 -6.75
CA LYS A 67 4.32 9.15 -7.62
C LYS A 67 3.96 9.24 -9.12
N LYS A 68 2.75 8.86 -9.50
CA LYS A 68 2.26 8.97 -10.89
C LYS A 68 2.26 10.39 -11.45
N ASN A 69 2.25 11.41 -10.60
CA ASN A 69 2.20 12.82 -10.98
C ASN A 69 3.57 13.50 -10.93
N GLU A 70 4.64 12.76 -10.59
CA GLU A 70 5.99 13.30 -10.50
C GLU A 70 6.59 13.57 -11.87
N THR A 71 7.17 14.74 -12.04
CA THR A 71 7.92 15.11 -13.24
C THR A 71 9.24 14.34 -13.28
N PRO A 72 9.71 13.89 -14.46
CA PRO A 72 11.07 13.37 -14.61
C PRO A 72 12.12 14.37 -14.08
N GLY A 73 13.10 13.87 -13.32
CA GLY A 73 14.11 14.71 -12.66
C GLY A 73 13.72 15.23 -11.28
N LEU A 74 12.44 15.08 -10.85
CA LEU A 74 11.95 15.45 -9.52
C LEU A 74 11.28 14.25 -8.83
N GLN A 75 11.86 13.06 -8.94
CA GLN A 75 11.34 11.86 -8.30
C GLN A 75 11.31 12.01 -6.78
N ASN A 76 10.25 11.47 -6.17
CA ASN A 76 9.89 11.61 -4.76
C ASN A 76 9.44 13.02 -4.32
N ILE A 77 9.19 13.94 -5.26
CA ILE A 77 8.63 15.26 -4.91
C ILE A 77 7.28 15.14 -4.20
N SER A 78 6.46 14.14 -4.53
CA SER A 78 5.19 13.85 -3.84
C SER A 78 5.42 13.45 -2.39
N GLY A 79 6.43 12.61 -2.11
CA GLY A 79 6.84 12.22 -0.76
C GLY A 79 7.33 13.41 0.05
N PHE A 80 8.27 14.20 -0.50
CA PHE A 80 8.78 15.40 0.16
C PHE A 80 7.69 16.44 0.42
N THR A 81 6.77 16.63 -0.53
CA THR A 81 5.66 17.57 -0.33
C THR A 81 4.74 17.09 0.78
N SER A 82 4.40 15.80 0.82
CA SER A 82 3.54 15.26 1.89
C SER A 82 4.17 15.40 3.27
N GLU A 83 5.47 15.12 3.41
CA GLU A 83 6.21 15.29 4.67
C GLU A 83 6.28 16.76 5.07
N ALA A 84 6.59 17.65 4.14
CA ALA A 84 6.73 19.08 4.36
C ALA A 84 5.43 19.79 4.78
N LEU A 85 4.25 19.20 4.52
CA LEU A 85 2.97 19.69 5.06
C LEU A 85 2.99 19.76 6.59
N LEU A 86 3.72 18.85 7.25
CA LEU A 86 3.78 18.74 8.71
C LEU A 86 4.83 19.67 9.34
N PHE A 87 5.65 20.36 8.56
CA PHE A 87 6.72 21.21 9.06
C PHE A 87 6.26 22.58 9.57
N GLY A 88 5.03 22.96 9.25
CA GLY A 88 4.41 24.18 9.73
C GLY A 88 3.46 24.81 8.72
N ASN A 89 2.62 25.67 9.20
CA ASN A 89 1.61 26.37 8.44
C ASN A 89 1.41 27.81 8.95
N ALA A 90 0.51 28.56 8.35
CA ALA A 90 0.27 29.96 8.73
C ALA A 90 -0.18 30.15 10.20
N LYS A 91 -0.68 29.07 10.83
CA LYS A 91 -1.23 29.11 12.20
C LYS A 91 -0.34 28.43 13.23
N TYR A 92 0.31 27.33 12.85
CA TYR A 92 1.06 26.45 13.75
C TYR A 92 2.45 26.16 13.22
N THR A 93 3.46 26.27 14.08
CA THR A 93 4.80 25.72 13.84
C THR A 93 4.79 24.20 13.98
N ARG A 94 5.82 23.50 13.51
CA ARG A 94 5.99 22.06 13.69
C ARG A 94 5.85 21.64 15.15
N SER A 95 6.58 22.31 16.05
CA SER A 95 6.52 22.01 17.50
C SER A 95 5.12 22.22 18.10
N GLN A 96 4.34 23.17 17.60
CA GLN A 96 2.94 23.35 18.02
C GLN A 96 2.03 22.25 17.48
N ILE A 97 2.22 21.80 16.23
CA ILE A 97 1.51 20.64 15.67
C ILE A 97 1.78 19.40 16.52
N ASP A 98 3.04 19.14 16.87
CA ASP A 98 3.43 18.01 17.70
C ASP A 98 2.83 18.10 19.10
N SER A 99 2.86 19.29 19.72
CA SER A 99 2.29 19.51 21.06
C SER A 99 0.77 19.33 21.09
N ILE A 100 0.05 19.83 20.09
CA ILE A 100 -1.41 19.66 19.97
C ILE A 100 -1.75 18.19 19.72
N SER A 101 -0.99 17.52 18.85
CA SER A 101 -1.13 16.09 18.59
C SER A 101 -0.95 15.26 19.85
N ALA A 102 0.07 15.55 20.65
CA ALA A 102 0.31 14.89 21.93
C ALA A 102 -0.83 15.15 22.95
N LEU A 103 -1.36 16.38 22.99
CA LEU A 103 -2.48 16.73 23.85
C LEU A 103 -3.75 15.97 23.49
N MET A 104 -4.03 15.81 22.21
CA MET A 104 -5.20 15.06 21.72
C MET A 104 -4.98 13.53 21.76
N GLY A 105 -3.76 13.06 22.02
CA GLY A 105 -3.41 11.65 21.92
C GLY A 105 -3.52 11.10 20.47
N SER A 106 -3.45 11.99 19.48
CA SER A 106 -3.59 11.66 18.06
C SER A 106 -2.74 12.59 17.20
N GLY A 107 -1.97 12.00 16.29
CA GLY A 107 -1.13 12.75 15.36
C GLY A 107 -1.72 12.83 13.96
N VAL A 108 -1.27 13.81 13.19
CA VAL A 108 -1.54 13.88 11.75
C VAL A 108 -0.50 13.05 11.04
N SER A 109 -0.95 12.21 10.11
CA SER A 109 -0.11 11.50 9.16
C SER A 109 -0.30 12.08 7.76
N ALA A 110 0.79 12.30 7.05
CA ALA A 110 0.78 12.71 5.64
C ALA A 110 1.72 11.79 4.85
N THR A 111 1.19 11.03 3.90
CA THR A 111 1.94 10.03 3.16
C THR A 111 1.53 10.01 1.70
N ALA A 112 2.49 10.18 0.79
CA ALA A 112 2.30 9.96 -0.62
C ALA A 112 2.62 8.50 -0.97
N ASN A 113 1.78 7.90 -1.82
CA ASN A 113 2.03 6.60 -2.44
C ASN A 113 2.03 6.74 -3.97
N ASP A 114 1.98 5.62 -4.68
CA ASP A 114 2.04 5.62 -6.14
C ASP A 114 0.89 6.41 -6.78
N ASN A 115 -0.31 6.37 -6.21
CA ASN A 115 -1.53 6.87 -6.85
C ASN A 115 -2.18 8.07 -6.17
N PHE A 116 -2.00 8.24 -4.87
CA PHE A 116 -2.61 9.32 -4.11
C PHE A 116 -1.74 9.72 -2.91
N THR A 117 -1.98 10.91 -2.39
CA THR A 117 -1.46 11.35 -1.09
C THR A 117 -2.61 11.33 -0.08
N GLN A 118 -2.36 10.70 1.05
CA GLN A 118 -3.28 10.66 2.18
C GLN A 118 -2.77 11.58 3.28
N VAL A 119 -3.67 12.46 3.76
CA VAL A 119 -3.46 13.21 5.01
C VAL A 119 -4.58 12.81 5.96
N SER A 120 -4.24 12.25 7.11
CA SER A 120 -5.23 11.63 7.97
C SER A 120 -4.97 11.85 9.46
N MET A 121 -6.04 11.75 10.23
CA MET A 121 -6.05 11.84 11.67
C MET A 121 -7.24 11.10 12.23
N ASP A 122 -7.04 10.36 13.31
CA ASP A 122 -8.11 9.88 14.18
C ASP A 122 -8.29 10.85 15.34
N VAL A 123 -9.51 11.25 15.64
CA VAL A 123 -9.77 12.25 16.69
C VAL A 123 -10.95 11.83 17.55
N LEU A 124 -10.87 12.09 18.86
CA LEU A 124 -12.03 11.96 19.73
C LEU A 124 -13.14 12.92 19.26
N ASN A 125 -14.40 12.47 19.33
CA ASN A 125 -15.52 13.33 18.95
C ASN A 125 -15.61 14.64 19.76
N SER A 126 -15.07 14.67 21.00
CA SER A 126 -14.92 15.87 21.82
C SER A 126 -13.97 16.88 21.20
N ASP A 127 -12.92 16.43 20.53
CA ASP A 127 -11.79 17.24 20.05
C ASP A 127 -11.86 17.51 18.54
N ILE A 128 -12.96 17.12 17.89
CA ILE A 128 -13.13 17.18 16.43
C ILE A 128 -12.97 18.59 15.85
N ASP A 129 -13.35 19.64 16.58
CA ASP A 129 -13.18 21.04 16.13
C ASP A 129 -11.69 21.41 16.09
N MET A 130 -10.91 21.03 17.12
CA MET A 130 -9.46 21.27 17.17
C MET A 130 -8.72 20.45 16.12
N GLY A 131 -9.10 19.18 15.92
CA GLY A 131 -8.53 18.33 14.89
C GLY A 131 -8.80 18.86 13.48
N MET A 132 -10.03 19.29 13.20
CA MET A 132 -10.40 19.90 11.92
C MET A 132 -9.67 21.22 11.66
N ASP A 133 -9.49 22.06 12.67
CA ASP A 133 -8.75 23.32 12.58
C ASP A 133 -7.27 23.05 12.22
N MET A 134 -6.65 22.07 12.88
CA MET A 134 -5.27 21.70 12.60
C MET A 134 -5.11 21.10 11.21
N LEU A 135 -5.96 20.16 10.81
CA LEU A 135 -5.95 19.56 9.46
C LEU A 135 -6.16 20.60 8.37
N ALA A 136 -7.07 21.56 8.59
CA ALA A 136 -7.30 22.63 7.64
C ALA A 136 -6.06 23.53 7.48
N ALA A 137 -5.42 23.94 8.59
CA ALA A 137 -4.21 24.73 8.53
C ALA A 137 -3.07 24.00 7.78
N ILE A 138 -2.88 22.69 8.03
CA ILE A 138 -1.89 21.84 7.38
C ILE A 138 -2.17 21.72 5.88
N LEU A 139 -3.42 21.44 5.50
CA LEU A 139 -3.79 21.18 4.10
C LEU A 139 -3.93 22.43 3.24
N THR A 140 -4.36 23.56 3.83
CA THR A 140 -4.75 24.73 3.02
C THR A 140 -3.78 25.90 3.13
N GLN A 141 -2.90 25.92 4.15
CA GLN A 141 -2.01 27.04 4.44
C GLN A 141 -0.59 26.62 4.86
N PRO A 142 0.04 25.59 4.24
CA PRO A 142 1.40 25.19 4.58
C PRO A 142 2.38 26.31 4.24
N THR A 143 3.40 26.51 5.10
CA THR A 143 4.42 27.56 4.90
C THR A 143 5.67 27.05 4.24
N PHE A 144 5.94 25.76 4.34
CA PHE A 144 7.14 25.10 3.80
C PHE A 144 8.41 25.79 4.31
N PRO A 145 8.72 25.73 5.63
CA PRO A 145 9.89 26.39 6.20
C PRO A 145 11.18 25.87 5.60
N LYS A 146 12.03 26.78 5.13
CA LYS A 146 13.25 26.43 4.38
C LYS A 146 14.19 25.54 5.19
N ASP A 147 14.40 25.87 6.47
CA ASP A 147 15.36 25.15 7.31
C ASP A 147 14.93 23.69 7.53
N GLU A 148 13.62 23.43 7.72
CA GLU A 148 13.05 22.08 7.85
C GLU A 148 13.16 21.30 6.54
N ILE A 149 12.94 21.95 5.41
CA ILE A 149 13.09 21.32 4.08
C ILE A 149 14.55 21.00 3.80
N ASP A 150 15.47 21.92 4.04
CA ASP A 150 16.90 21.70 3.84
C ASP A 150 17.39 20.51 4.68
N GLU A 151 16.91 20.39 5.93
CA GLU A 151 17.23 19.29 6.83
C GLU A 151 16.69 17.95 6.28
N MET A 152 15.42 17.89 5.90
CA MET A 152 14.79 16.72 5.28
C MET A 152 15.58 16.25 4.05
N LEU A 153 15.93 17.17 3.16
CA LEU A 153 16.70 16.84 1.94
C LEU A 153 18.12 16.35 2.28
N ARG A 154 18.75 16.91 3.30
CA ARG A 154 20.07 16.49 3.78
C ARG A 154 20.05 15.08 4.37
N GLU A 155 19.08 14.77 5.23
CA GLU A 155 18.90 13.43 5.81
C GLU A 155 18.61 12.39 4.71
N THR A 156 17.77 12.76 3.75
CA THR A 156 17.41 11.90 2.63
C THR A 156 18.62 11.58 1.72
N ASN A 157 19.53 12.53 1.52
CA ASN A 157 20.72 12.33 0.71
C ASN A 157 21.60 11.17 1.20
N ASP A 158 21.74 11.03 2.51
CA ASP A 158 22.56 9.97 3.11
C ASP A 158 21.88 8.59 3.00
N TYR A 159 20.57 8.55 3.08
CA TYR A 159 19.80 7.30 3.05
C TYR A 159 19.68 6.72 1.62
N ASN A 160 19.44 7.56 0.61
CA ASN A 160 19.12 7.09 -0.77
C ASN A 160 20.34 6.91 -1.69
N ASN A 161 21.54 6.92 -1.14
CA ASN A 161 22.71 6.59 -1.94
C ASN A 161 22.68 5.11 -2.32
N THR A 162 22.48 4.81 -3.62
CA THR A 162 22.42 3.44 -4.14
C THR A 162 23.63 2.60 -3.77
N SER A 163 24.80 3.23 -3.58
CA SER A 163 26.02 2.56 -3.12
C SER A 163 25.97 2.10 -1.68
N LYS A 164 25.06 2.64 -0.88
CA LYS A 164 24.87 2.29 0.55
C LYS A 164 23.55 1.55 0.82
N MET A 165 22.65 1.48 -0.17
CA MET A 165 21.32 0.88 -0.05
C MET A 165 21.42 -0.61 0.37
N ASP A 166 20.54 -1.06 1.27
CA ASP A 166 20.43 -2.49 1.59
C ASP A 166 20.10 -3.30 0.34
N ILE A 167 20.55 -4.54 0.33
CA ILE A 167 20.39 -5.42 -0.84
C ILE A 167 18.91 -5.68 -1.19
N THR A 168 18.02 -5.65 -0.21
CA THR A 168 16.57 -5.84 -0.40
C THR A 168 15.96 -4.63 -1.07
N ASP A 169 16.32 -3.43 -0.60
CA ASP A 169 15.85 -2.16 -1.18
C ASP A 169 16.38 -2.01 -2.61
N LEU A 170 17.66 -2.33 -2.82
CA LEU A 170 18.26 -2.36 -4.15
C LEU A 170 17.49 -3.30 -5.09
N GLY A 171 17.21 -4.53 -4.64
CA GLY A 171 16.40 -5.49 -5.39
C GLY A 171 15.01 -4.98 -5.75
N THR A 172 14.36 -4.26 -4.83
CA THR A 172 13.03 -3.68 -5.03
C THR A 172 13.06 -2.55 -6.06
N VAL A 173 14.00 -1.64 -5.92
CA VAL A 173 14.17 -0.51 -6.84
C VAL A 173 14.41 -0.98 -8.28
N TYR A 174 15.34 -1.91 -8.45
CA TYR A 174 15.64 -2.45 -9.79
C TYR A 174 14.55 -3.38 -10.32
N SER A 175 13.77 -4.01 -9.45
CA SER A 175 12.56 -4.73 -9.87
C SER A 175 11.54 -3.78 -10.48
N ASN A 176 11.27 -2.64 -9.85
CA ASN A 176 10.38 -1.62 -10.38
C ASN A 176 10.90 -1.05 -11.72
N TYR A 177 12.18 -0.72 -11.80
CA TYR A 177 12.82 -0.28 -13.04
C TYR A 177 12.67 -1.31 -14.17
N PHE A 178 12.97 -2.58 -13.90
CA PHE A 178 12.91 -3.64 -14.90
C PHE A 178 11.48 -3.97 -15.36
N VAL A 179 10.52 -3.81 -14.46
CA VAL A 179 9.10 -4.10 -14.71
C VAL A 179 8.44 -2.96 -15.49
N PHE A 180 8.63 -1.72 -15.04
CA PHE A 180 7.87 -0.57 -15.53
C PHE A 180 8.65 0.32 -16.50
N GLY A 181 10.00 0.29 -16.48
CA GLY A 181 10.84 1.19 -17.25
C GLY A 181 10.78 2.63 -16.75
N THR A 182 11.69 3.50 -17.24
CA THR A 182 11.76 4.92 -16.83
C THR A 182 10.64 5.78 -17.38
N GLY A 183 9.96 5.35 -18.45
CA GLY A 183 8.78 6.02 -18.98
C GLY A 183 7.58 6.02 -18.02
N ASN A 184 7.54 5.04 -17.10
CA ASN A 184 6.52 4.94 -16.08
C ASN A 184 7.07 5.45 -14.73
N PRO A 185 6.38 6.33 -14.00
CA PRO A 185 6.83 6.83 -12.70
C PRO A 185 7.17 5.73 -11.69
N LEU A 186 6.48 4.59 -11.73
CA LEU A 186 6.75 3.45 -10.84
C LEU A 186 8.12 2.81 -11.10
N GLY A 187 8.65 2.92 -12.32
CA GLY A 187 9.97 2.42 -12.69
C GLY A 187 11.09 3.42 -12.45
N ARG A 188 10.76 4.66 -12.11
CA ARG A 188 11.76 5.69 -11.77
C ARG A 188 12.17 5.55 -10.32
N HIS A 189 13.42 5.76 -10.04
CA HIS A 189 13.94 5.83 -8.68
C HIS A 189 14.49 7.22 -8.41
N PHE A 190 14.28 7.66 -7.19
CA PHE A 190 14.93 8.83 -6.64
C PHE A 190 16.43 8.54 -6.37
N TYR A 191 17.32 9.44 -6.74
CA TYR A 191 18.75 9.34 -6.48
C TYR A 191 19.34 10.69 -6.02
N PRO A 192 20.47 10.67 -5.26
CA PRO A 192 20.98 11.86 -4.56
C PRO A 192 21.21 13.09 -5.43
N GLU A 193 21.63 12.95 -6.70
CA GLU A 193 21.88 14.10 -7.56
C GLU A 193 20.63 14.94 -7.87
N GLN A 194 19.43 14.33 -7.78
CA GLN A 194 18.16 15.03 -7.97
C GLN A 194 17.83 15.95 -6.80
N LEU A 195 18.33 15.69 -5.59
CA LEU A 195 18.15 16.57 -4.43
C LEU A 195 18.71 17.98 -4.69
N LYS A 196 19.74 18.10 -5.52
CA LYS A 196 20.31 19.40 -5.88
C LYS A 196 19.34 20.29 -6.68
N LYS A 197 18.31 19.66 -7.30
CA LYS A 197 17.25 20.32 -8.07
C LYS A 197 16.00 20.57 -7.25
N MET A 198 15.97 20.12 -6.00
CA MET A 198 14.80 20.18 -5.12
C MET A 198 14.99 21.20 -4.02
N GLY A 199 13.93 21.91 -3.72
CA GLY A 199 13.88 22.87 -2.64
C GLY A 199 12.47 23.38 -2.41
N VAL A 200 12.36 24.48 -1.67
CA VAL A 200 11.08 25.10 -1.40
C VAL A 200 10.26 25.46 -2.65
N PRO A 201 10.88 25.99 -3.73
CA PRO A 201 10.15 26.34 -4.95
C PRO A 201 9.45 25.13 -5.58
N GLU A 202 10.14 24.00 -5.76
CA GLU A 202 9.64 22.80 -6.42
C GLU A 202 8.55 22.13 -5.57
N ILE A 203 8.73 22.09 -4.23
CA ILE A 203 7.72 21.58 -3.29
C ILE A 203 6.46 22.45 -3.34
N LYS A 204 6.60 23.78 -3.33
CA LYS A 204 5.46 24.70 -3.45
C LYS A 204 4.75 24.57 -4.79
N GLU A 205 5.50 24.41 -5.86
CA GLU A 205 4.92 24.24 -7.19
C GLU A 205 4.10 22.94 -7.25
N PHE A 206 4.66 21.81 -6.80
CA PHE A 206 3.96 20.53 -6.76
C PHE A 206 2.70 20.59 -5.88
N TYR A 207 2.80 21.23 -4.70
CA TYR A 207 1.65 21.44 -3.83
C TYR A 207 0.57 22.27 -4.51
N ASN A 208 0.90 23.42 -5.06
CA ASN A 208 -0.05 24.34 -5.69
C ASN A 208 -0.79 23.71 -6.86
N PHE A 209 -0.15 22.85 -7.64
CA PHE A 209 -0.77 22.13 -8.75
C PHE A 209 -1.71 21.03 -8.28
N ASN A 210 -1.33 20.29 -7.25
CA ASN A 210 -1.95 19.02 -6.93
C ASN A 210 -2.92 19.08 -5.74
N PHE A 211 -2.61 19.89 -4.71
CA PHE A 211 -3.42 19.96 -3.48
C PHE A 211 -4.53 20.99 -3.62
N THR A 212 -5.57 20.62 -4.33
CA THR A 212 -6.72 21.46 -4.60
C THR A 212 -8.00 20.78 -4.11
N PRO A 213 -9.05 21.55 -3.75
CA PRO A 213 -10.31 20.96 -3.28
C PRO A 213 -10.97 20.05 -4.32
N LYS A 214 -10.87 20.36 -5.61
CA LYS A 214 -11.44 19.52 -6.68
C LYS A 214 -10.71 18.20 -6.87
N ASN A 215 -9.41 18.17 -6.54
CA ASN A 215 -8.55 16.98 -6.62
C ASN A 215 -8.54 16.17 -5.32
N THR A 216 -9.37 16.54 -4.34
CA THR A 216 -9.35 15.97 -3.01
C THR A 216 -10.71 15.40 -2.63
N ILE A 217 -10.69 14.26 -1.94
CA ILE A 217 -11.87 13.66 -1.31
C ILE A 217 -11.60 13.57 0.18
N LEU A 218 -12.47 14.18 0.99
CA LEU A 218 -12.51 13.97 2.43
C LEU A 218 -13.39 12.77 2.74
N VAL A 219 -12.84 11.74 3.33
CA VAL A 219 -13.57 10.59 3.85
C VAL A 219 -13.63 10.70 5.37
N VAL A 220 -14.83 10.70 5.91
CA VAL A 220 -15.08 10.72 7.36
C VAL A 220 -15.77 9.44 7.75
N CYS A 221 -15.23 8.76 8.75
CA CYS A 221 -15.84 7.56 9.32
C CYS A 221 -15.89 7.65 10.85
N GLY A 222 -17.03 7.33 11.43
CA GLY A 222 -17.27 7.41 12.88
C GLY A 222 -18.71 7.76 13.22
N LYS A 223 -18.96 8.12 14.46
CA LYS A 223 -20.27 8.58 14.95
C LYS A 223 -20.19 9.94 15.65
N PRO A 224 -19.67 11.00 14.98
CA PRO A 224 -19.73 12.35 15.51
C PRO A 224 -21.16 12.91 15.41
N ASP A 225 -21.41 14.07 16.04
CA ASP A 225 -22.57 14.90 15.72
C ASP A 225 -22.48 15.35 14.26
N LYS A 226 -23.37 14.82 13.43
CA LYS A 226 -23.32 14.98 11.97
C LYS A 226 -23.55 16.42 11.52
N GLU A 227 -24.45 17.15 12.19
CA GLU A 227 -24.74 18.54 11.81
C GLU A 227 -23.58 19.46 12.21
N LYS A 228 -23.02 19.24 13.40
CA LYS A 228 -21.79 19.93 13.82
C LYS A 228 -20.64 19.63 12.88
N LEU A 229 -20.45 18.35 12.49
CA LEU A 229 -19.41 17.95 11.54
C LEU A 229 -19.52 18.68 10.20
N LYS A 230 -20.73 18.76 9.61
CA LYS A 230 -20.96 19.49 8.35
C LYS A 230 -20.62 20.96 8.47
N GLN A 231 -21.00 21.59 9.59
CA GLN A 231 -20.66 23.00 9.86
C GLN A 231 -19.15 23.19 9.97
N LEU A 232 -18.43 22.30 10.65
CA LEU A 232 -16.97 22.36 10.77
C LEU A 232 -16.29 22.17 9.42
N ILE A 233 -16.73 21.20 8.62
CA ILE A 233 -16.18 20.97 7.27
C ILE A 233 -16.38 22.23 6.40
N SER A 234 -17.56 22.83 6.41
CA SER A 234 -17.80 24.06 5.67
C SER A 234 -16.96 25.23 6.20
N LYS A 235 -16.92 25.41 7.51
CA LYS A 235 -16.15 26.47 8.18
C LYS A 235 -14.67 26.44 7.80
N TYR A 236 -14.06 25.26 7.80
CA TYR A 236 -12.62 25.12 7.65
C TYR A 236 -12.15 24.91 6.22
N PHE A 237 -12.96 24.31 5.36
CA PHE A 237 -12.52 23.90 4.02
C PHE A 237 -13.23 24.61 2.87
N GLU A 238 -14.36 25.30 3.06
CA GLU A 238 -15.06 25.99 1.96
C GLU A 238 -14.22 27.15 1.39
N GLY A 239 -13.38 27.77 2.21
CA GLY A 239 -12.43 28.81 1.80
C GLY A 239 -11.15 28.32 1.15
N TRP A 240 -10.94 27.00 1.05
CA TRP A 240 -9.77 26.44 0.37
C TRP A 240 -9.84 26.75 -1.13
N LEU A 241 -8.87 27.51 -1.62
CA LEU A 241 -8.80 27.92 -3.02
C LEU A 241 -7.82 27.04 -3.79
N ALA A 242 -8.16 26.73 -5.04
CA ALA A 242 -7.23 26.11 -5.96
C ALA A 242 -6.30 27.18 -6.54
N ALA A 243 -4.97 26.93 -6.47
CA ALA A 243 -3.99 27.82 -7.10
C ALA A 243 -3.96 27.66 -8.63
N TYR A 244 -4.22 26.43 -9.11
CA TYR A 244 -4.21 26.08 -10.54
C TYR A 244 -5.42 25.22 -10.91
N GLY A 245 -5.55 24.89 -12.20
CA GLY A 245 -6.68 24.13 -12.75
C GLY A 245 -6.73 22.65 -12.35
N GLU A 246 -7.58 21.88 -13.04
CA GLU A 246 -7.75 20.45 -12.76
C GLU A 246 -6.51 19.64 -13.15
N VAL A 247 -6.10 18.72 -12.28
CA VAL A 247 -5.03 17.75 -12.56
C VAL A 247 -5.64 16.58 -13.31
N ASN A 248 -5.18 16.33 -14.52
CA ASN A 248 -5.54 15.13 -15.26
C ASN A 248 -4.65 13.97 -14.80
N GLY A 249 -5.26 12.87 -14.37
CA GLY A 249 -4.54 11.64 -14.08
C GLY A 249 -3.89 11.09 -15.35
N VAL A 250 -2.63 10.69 -15.26
CA VAL A 250 -1.94 9.99 -16.36
C VAL A 250 -2.06 8.49 -16.12
N ASP A 251 -2.62 7.76 -17.08
CA ASP A 251 -2.60 6.29 -17.08
C ASP A 251 -1.37 5.81 -17.87
N PHE A 252 -0.43 5.18 -17.19
CA PHE A 252 0.77 4.61 -17.81
C PHE A 252 0.56 3.16 -18.28
N GLY A 253 -0.64 2.62 -18.11
CA GLY A 253 -0.99 1.26 -18.46
C GLY A 253 -0.35 0.18 -17.56
N ALA A 254 -0.74 -1.06 -17.81
CA ALA A 254 -0.19 -2.21 -17.09
C ALA A 254 1.17 -2.63 -17.69
N PRO A 255 2.14 -3.08 -16.86
CA PRO A 255 3.41 -3.56 -17.37
C PRO A 255 3.24 -4.82 -18.22
N ASP A 256 4.10 -4.99 -19.23
CA ASP A 256 4.17 -6.24 -19.99
C ASP A 256 4.96 -7.30 -19.20
N ILE A 257 4.26 -8.33 -18.73
CA ILE A 257 4.84 -9.49 -18.04
C ILE A 257 4.25 -10.75 -18.68
N SER A 258 4.43 -10.87 -20.00
CA SER A 258 3.88 -11.99 -20.78
C SER A 258 4.79 -13.21 -20.84
N LYS A 259 6.09 -13.06 -20.51
CA LYS A 259 7.11 -14.11 -20.55
C LYS A 259 8.05 -14.04 -19.35
N LYS A 260 8.85 -15.11 -19.17
CA LYS A 260 9.91 -15.15 -18.16
C LYS A 260 11.10 -14.31 -18.63
N GLU A 261 11.44 -13.30 -17.84
CA GLU A 261 12.62 -12.46 -18.05
C GLU A 261 13.40 -12.34 -16.73
N CYS A 262 14.73 -12.35 -16.82
CA CYS A 262 15.61 -12.30 -15.66
C CYS A 262 16.62 -11.18 -15.81
N ALA A 263 16.83 -10.39 -14.75
CA ALA A 263 17.83 -9.36 -14.68
C ALA A 263 18.70 -9.53 -13.43
N PHE A 264 19.94 -9.04 -13.52
CA PHE A 264 20.90 -9.07 -12.43
C PHE A 264 21.48 -7.68 -12.20
N VAL A 265 21.58 -7.29 -10.94
CA VAL A 265 22.24 -6.07 -10.48
C VAL A 265 23.37 -6.44 -9.55
N ASN A 266 24.59 -6.01 -9.88
CA ASN A 266 25.75 -6.28 -9.03
C ASN A 266 25.76 -5.39 -7.79
N ARG A 267 26.03 -6.00 -6.66
CA ARG A 267 26.33 -5.34 -5.39
C ARG A 267 27.60 -5.94 -4.82
N ASP A 268 28.72 -5.26 -4.97
CA ASP A 268 30.00 -5.69 -4.44
C ASP A 268 29.89 -5.93 -2.93
N ASN A 269 30.56 -6.99 -2.46
CA ASN A 269 30.62 -7.42 -1.07
C ASN A 269 29.26 -7.80 -0.44
N ALA A 270 28.21 -7.98 -1.23
CA ALA A 270 26.95 -8.51 -0.70
C ALA A 270 27.10 -9.96 -0.27
N VAL A 271 26.83 -10.25 1.01
CA VAL A 271 26.89 -11.62 1.58
C VAL A 271 25.59 -12.39 1.36
N GLN A 272 24.59 -11.75 0.81
CA GLN A 272 23.27 -12.31 0.47
C GLN A 272 22.81 -11.80 -0.87
N ALA A 273 21.92 -12.57 -1.52
CA ALA A 273 21.21 -12.15 -2.73
C ALA A 273 19.76 -11.86 -2.40
N ALA A 274 19.22 -10.74 -2.94
CA ALA A 274 17.79 -10.43 -2.95
C ALA A 274 17.17 -10.89 -4.28
N LEU A 275 16.02 -11.54 -4.18
CA LEU A 275 15.29 -12.11 -5.31
C LEU A 275 13.87 -11.58 -5.32
N ASN A 276 13.46 -10.96 -6.43
CA ASN A 276 12.12 -10.40 -6.62
C ASN A 276 11.51 -10.90 -7.92
N TRP A 277 10.44 -11.70 -7.84
CA TRP A 277 9.63 -12.12 -8.99
C TRP A 277 8.37 -11.28 -9.06
N THR A 278 8.27 -10.41 -10.06
CA THR A 278 7.05 -9.64 -10.28
C THR A 278 6.19 -10.28 -11.37
N LYS A 279 4.92 -10.41 -11.08
CA LYS A 279 3.91 -11.04 -11.93
C LYS A 279 2.67 -10.15 -12.05
N LYS A 280 1.91 -10.33 -13.13
CA LYS A 280 0.64 -9.64 -13.33
C LYS A 280 -0.43 -10.19 -12.39
N GLY A 281 -1.17 -9.30 -11.74
CA GLY A 281 -2.35 -9.59 -10.92
C GLY A 281 -3.61 -8.92 -11.49
N PRO A 282 -4.78 -9.12 -10.87
CA PRO A 282 -6.00 -8.41 -11.24
C PRO A 282 -5.99 -6.96 -10.79
N SER A 283 -6.68 -6.05 -11.49
CA SER A 283 -6.98 -4.71 -11.00
C SER A 283 -8.03 -4.71 -9.88
N ALA A 284 -8.16 -3.59 -9.15
CA ALA A 284 -9.12 -3.44 -8.05
C ALA A 284 -10.58 -3.64 -8.49
N GLY A 285 -10.91 -3.20 -9.72
CA GLY A 285 -12.24 -3.37 -10.30
C GLY A 285 -12.54 -4.75 -10.88
N SER A 286 -11.54 -5.64 -10.94
CA SER A 286 -11.69 -6.98 -11.51
C SER A 286 -12.59 -7.86 -10.65
N LYS A 287 -13.47 -8.66 -11.30
CA LYS A 287 -14.25 -9.70 -10.64
C LYS A 287 -13.38 -10.80 -10.01
N ASP A 288 -12.13 -10.94 -10.46
CA ASP A 288 -11.22 -11.99 -10.00
C ASP A 288 -10.46 -11.59 -8.72
N VAL A 289 -10.55 -10.31 -8.26
CA VAL A 289 -9.68 -9.77 -7.20
C VAL A 289 -9.74 -10.58 -5.90
N PHE A 290 -10.92 -10.97 -5.44
CA PHE A 290 -11.06 -11.76 -4.21
C PHE A 290 -10.66 -13.23 -4.38
N ALA A 291 -11.00 -13.84 -5.52
CA ALA A 291 -10.53 -15.18 -5.84
C ALA A 291 -8.99 -15.22 -5.92
N PHE A 292 -8.39 -14.17 -6.50
CA PHE A 292 -6.93 -13.99 -6.51
C PHE A 292 -6.38 -13.79 -5.09
N GLN A 293 -6.99 -12.98 -4.25
CA GLN A 293 -6.53 -12.78 -2.88
C GLN A 293 -6.53 -14.08 -2.07
N ILE A 294 -7.56 -14.91 -2.24
CA ILE A 294 -7.60 -16.25 -1.64
C ILE A 294 -6.47 -17.11 -2.19
N ALA A 295 -6.28 -17.14 -3.50
CA ALA A 295 -5.20 -17.87 -4.15
C ALA A 295 -3.81 -17.41 -3.65
N ASN A 296 -3.61 -16.09 -3.53
CA ASN A 296 -2.34 -15.54 -3.06
C ASN A 296 -2.05 -15.84 -1.58
N ASN A 297 -3.05 -15.91 -0.72
CA ASN A 297 -2.87 -16.38 0.66
C ASN A 297 -2.44 -17.85 0.71
N ALA A 298 -3.09 -18.72 -0.08
CA ALA A 298 -2.70 -20.13 -0.19
C ALA A 298 -1.29 -20.30 -0.74
N PHE A 299 -0.94 -19.52 -1.77
CA PHE A 299 0.39 -19.51 -2.36
C PHE A 299 1.45 -19.08 -1.35
N ASN A 300 1.18 -18.03 -0.56
CA ASN A 300 2.08 -17.56 0.50
C ASN A 300 2.36 -18.64 1.53
N GLU A 301 1.36 -19.36 1.98
CA GLU A 301 1.53 -20.47 2.91
C GLU A 301 2.38 -21.59 2.27
N MET A 302 2.08 -21.94 1.03
CA MET A 302 2.77 -23.02 0.32
C MET A 302 4.25 -22.70 0.08
N ILE A 303 4.57 -21.49 -0.38
CA ILE A 303 5.94 -21.09 -0.68
C ILE A 303 6.77 -20.92 0.60
N PHE A 304 6.18 -20.38 1.65
CA PHE A 304 6.81 -20.24 2.96
C PHE A 304 7.14 -21.61 3.54
N ASN A 305 6.19 -22.53 3.57
CA ASN A 305 6.38 -23.89 4.08
C ASN A 305 7.43 -24.66 3.29
N GLN A 306 7.48 -24.49 1.95
CA GLN A 306 8.46 -25.21 1.14
C GLN A 306 9.86 -24.60 1.29
N VAL A 307 10.03 -23.31 1.07
CA VAL A 307 11.36 -22.68 0.93
C VAL A 307 11.98 -22.37 2.28
N ARG A 308 11.18 -21.94 3.28
CA ARG A 308 11.67 -21.64 4.62
C ARG A 308 11.64 -22.85 5.52
N GLU A 309 10.46 -23.45 5.75
CA GLU A 309 10.31 -24.47 6.81
C GLU A 309 10.97 -25.82 6.43
N LYS A 310 10.80 -26.29 5.19
CA LYS A 310 11.33 -27.58 4.75
C LYS A 310 12.78 -27.48 4.26
N GLU A 311 13.11 -26.43 3.51
CA GLU A 311 14.41 -26.33 2.84
C GLU A 311 15.41 -25.42 3.58
N GLY A 312 14.99 -24.58 4.50
CA GLY A 312 15.85 -23.70 5.31
C GLY A 312 16.67 -22.69 4.50
N LYS A 313 16.21 -22.32 3.29
CA LYS A 313 16.96 -21.46 2.35
C LYS A 313 16.90 -19.98 2.70
N THR A 314 15.87 -19.55 3.42
CA THR A 314 15.62 -18.14 3.75
C THR A 314 15.02 -18.00 5.14
N TYR A 315 15.14 -16.79 5.72
CA TYR A 315 14.39 -16.40 6.92
C TYR A 315 12.94 -16.06 6.63
N GLY A 316 12.62 -15.67 5.39
CA GLY A 316 11.26 -15.35 4.99
C GLY A 316 11.12 -15.19 3.49
N ILE A 317 9.99 -15.67 2.97
CA ILE A 317 9.57 -15.53 1.59
C ILE A 317 8.07 -15.34 1.56
N GLY A 318 7.58 -14.48 0.69
CA GLY A 318 6.15 -14.25 0.53
C GLY A 318 5.86 -13.42 -0.69
N SER A 319 4.58 -13.29 -1.03
CA SER A 319 4.13 -12.42 -2.12
C SER A 319 3.32 -11.24 -1.57
N ARG A 320 3.59 -10.05 -2.10
CA ARG A 320 2.82 -8.83 -1.87
C ARG A 320 2.03 -8.51 -3.12
N PHE A 321 0.73 -8.27 -2.94
CA PHE A 321 -0.16 -7.83 -4.01
C PHE A 321 -0.37 -6.33 -3.92
N SER A 322 -0.06 -5.62 -5.00
CA SER A 322 -0.30 -4.20 -5.18
C SER A 322 -1.34 -4.02 -6.28
N VAL A 323 -2.35 -3.21 -6.02
CA VAL A 323 -3.50 -3.04 -6.90
C VAL A 323 -3.97 -1.60 -6.90
N ASP A 324 -4.28 -1.09 -8.08
CA ASP A 324 -5.02 0.15 -8.30
C ASP A 324 -6.28 -0.10 -9.13
N GLU A 325 -6.96 0.95 -9.54
CA GLU A 325 -8.20 0.83 -10.32
C GLU A 325 -7.99 0.04 -11.62
N ASN A 326 -6.89 0.27 -12.33
CA ASN A 326 -6.64 -0.23 -13.69
C ASN A 326 -5.64 -1.38 -13.73
N THR A 327 -4.70 -1.45 -12.78
CA THR A 327 -3.61 -2.41 -12.80
C THR A 327 -3.52 -3.22 -11.51
N GLY A 328 -2.86 -4.37 -11.59
CA GLY A 328 -2.48 -5.17 -10.46
C GLY A 328 -1.21 -5.96 -10.76
N VAL A 329 -0.30 -5.94 -9.80
CA VAL A 329 0.91 -6.76 -9.82
C VAL A 329 1.10 -7.44 -8.47
N TYR A 330 1.71 -8.61 -8.47
CA TYR A 330 2.19 -9.18 -7.21
C TYR A 330 3.66 -9.56 -7.34
N THR A 331 4.41 -9.34 -6.26
CA THR A 331 5.85 -9.58 -6.22
C THR A 331 6.15 -10.58 -5.12
N ILE A 332 6.76 -11.70 -5.51
CA ILE A 332 7.33 -12.67 -4.57
C ILE A 332 8.72 -12.16 -4.23
N SER A 333 9.03 -12.01 -2.95
CA SER A 333 10.32 -11.46 -2.50
C SER A 333 10.95 -12.34 -1.44
N THR A 334 12.26 -12.47 -1.53
CA THR A 334 13.07 -13.14 -0.49
C THR A 334 14.51 -12.63 -0.52
N ARG A 335 15.22 -12.86 0.59
CA ARG A 335 16.66 -12.68 0.71
C ARG A 335 17.28 -14.00 1.17
N VAL A 336 18.34 -14.41 0.47
CA VAL A 336 18.99 -15.72 0.69
C VAL A 336 20.51 -15.57 0.77
N ARG A 337 21.18 -16.52 1.40
CA ARG A 337 22.64 -16.62 1.29
C ARG A 337 23.05 -16.87 -0.15
N ASN A 338 24.22 -16.37 -0.54
CA ASN A 338 24.72 -16.47 -1.91
C ASN A 338 24.75 -17.92 -2.42
N GLU A 339 25.15 -18.89 -1.58
CA GLU A 339 25.33 -20.30 -1.97
C GLU A 339 24.04 -20.99 -2.42
N VAL A 340 22.89 -20.52 -1.95
CA VAL A 340 21.59 -21.16 -2.23
C VAL A 340 20.71 -20.35 -3.20
N MET A 341 21.24 -19.29 -3.81
CA MET A 341 20.48 -18.38 -4.67
C MET A 341 19.77 -19.12 -5.81
N TYR A 342 20.51 -19.86 -6.66
CA TYR A 342 19.92 -20.56 -7.80
C TYR A 342 18.99 -21.70 -7.36
N ALA A 343 19.38 -22.44 -6.32
CA ALA A 343 18.52 -23.48 -5.74
C ALA A 343 17.21 -22.91 -5.20
N THR A 344 17.20 -21.66 -4.71
CA THR A 344 15.96 -20.98 -4.30
C THR A 344 15.08 -20.63 -5.50
N ILE A 345 15.67 -20.17 -6.61
CA ILE A 345 14.94 -19.93 -7.85
C ILE A 345 14.25 -21.21 -8.33
N GLN A 346 14.97 -22.34 -8.32
CA GLN A 346 14.38 -23.62 -8.69
C GLN A 346 13.22 -24.04 -7.77
N SER A 347 13.34 -23.77 -6.46
CA SER A 347 12.27 -24.08 -5.50
C SER A 347 11.04 -23.22 -5.74
N VAL A 348 11.21 -21.91 -6.03
CA VAL A 348 10.10 -21.02 -6.36
C VAL A 348 9.42 -21.44 -7.65
N ASP A 349 10.19 -21.74 -8.71
CA ASP A 349 9.65 -22.23 -10.00
C ASP A 349 8.86 -23.55 -9.81
N LYS A 350 9.38 -24.44 -8.96
CA LYS A 350 8.68 -25.71 -8.62
C LYS A 350 7.37 -25.44 -7.87
N VAL A 351 7.37 -24.56 -6.87
CA VAL A 351 6.16 -24.21 -6.11
C VAL A 351 5.13 -23.54 -7.02
N LEU A 352 5.54 -22.63 -7.89
CA LEU A 352 4.66 -22.01 -8.88
C LEU A 352 4.03 -23.07 -9.81
N THR A 353 4.82 -24.01 -10.30
CA THR A 353 4.35 -25.10 -11.17
C THR A 353 3.38 -26.04 -10.44
N ASP A 354 3.73 -26.41 -9.20
CA ASP A 354 2.87 -27.26 -8.37
C ASP A 354 1.55 -26.56 -8.05
N PHE A 355 1.60 -25.27 -7.66
CA PHE A 355 0.42 -24.48 -7.37
C PHE A 355 -0.48 -24.27 -8.60
N TYR A 356 0.13 -23.90 -9.73
CA TYR A 356 -0.58 -23.82 -11.02
C TYR A 356 -1.25 -25.12 -11.39
N THR A 357 -0.57 -26.26 -11.21
CA THR A 357 -1.07 -27.57 -11.64
C THR A 357 -2.17 -28.11 -10.74
N LYS A 358 -1.96 -28.04 -9.42
CA LYS A 358 -2.80 -28.70 -8.41
C LYS A 358 -3.92 -27.81 -7.89
N GLY A 359 -3.73 -26.47 -7.91
CA GLY A 359 -4.66 -25.53 -7.27
C GLY A 359 -4.68 -25.66 -5.75
N ILE A 360 -5.84 -25.33 -5.15
CA ILE A 360 -6.10 -25.47 -3.71
C ILE A 360 -7.25 -26.46 -3.47
N THR A 361 -7.37 -26.92 -2.22
CA THR A 361 -8.45 -27.79 -1.75
C THR A 361 -9.61 -26.99 -1.15
N GLU A 362 -10.78 -27.62 -0.95
CA GLU A 362 -11.91 -27.02 -0.22
C GLU A 362 -11.56 -26.67 1.23
N GLU A 363 -10.75 -27.49 1.89
CA GLU A 363 -10.29 -27.22 3.23
C GLU A 363 -9.45 -25.93 3.29
N GLN A 364 -8.48 -25.77 2.38
CA GLN A 364 -7.67 -24.56 2.26
C GLN A 364 -8.54 -23.35 1.94
N LEU A 365 -9.47 -23.47 1.02
CA LEU A 365 -10.42 -22.41 0.67
C LEU A 365 -11.19 -21.94 1.91
N ASN A 366 -11.76 -22.85 2.67
CA ASN A 366 -12.56 -22.53 3.86
C ASN A 366 -11.72 -21.88 4.96
N THR A 367 -10.51 -22.39 5.21
CA THR A 367 -9.55 -21.81 6.17
C THR A 367 -9.19 -20.36 5.78
N ILE A 368 -8.86 -20.13 4.51
CA ILE A 368 -8.43 -18.80 4.04
C ILE A 368 -9.60 -17.80 4.05
N LYS A 369 -10.82 -18.25 3.72
CA LYS A 369 -12.01 -17.41 3.84
C LYS A 369 -12.18 -16.89 5.28
N VAL A 370 -11.98 -17.76 6.28
CA VAL A 370 -12.02 -17.36 7.70
C VAL A 370 -10.93 -16.33 8.01
N VAL A 371 -9.69 -16.54 7.53
CA VAL A 371 -8.57 -15.59 7.73
C VAL A 371 -8.87 -14.23 7.11
N ILE A 372 -9.35 -14.20 5.86
CA ILE A 372 -9.69 -12.95 5.17
C ILE A 372 -10.84 -12.24 5.90
N LYS A 373 -11.88 -12.97 6.27
CA LYS A 373 -12.99 -12.42 7.05
C LYS A 373 -12.54 -11.83 8.38
N ASN A 374 -11.68 -12.54 9.11
CA ASN A 374 -11.18 -12.05 10.39
C ASN A 374 -10.35 -10.77 10.23
N ARG A 375 -9.52 -10.65 9.18
CA ARG A 375 -8.85 -9.38 8.85
C ARG A 375 -9.84 -8.26 8.54
N PHE A 376 -10.94 -8.59 7.91
CA PHE A 376 -11.99 -7.67 7.53
C PHE A 376 -12.94 -7.33 8.69
N LEU A 377 -13.26 -8.33 9.53
CA LEU A 377 -14.06 -8.17 10.75
C LEU A 377 -13.24 -7.54 11.89
N GLY A 378 -11.90 -7.66 11.85
CA GLY A 378 -10.97 -6.92 12.70
C GLY A 378 -10.83 -5.44 12.32
N ALA A 379 -11.54 -4.98 11.29
CA ALA A 379 -11.75 -3.56 11.01
C ALA A 379 -12.77 -2.98 12.02
N GLU A 380 -12.44 -3.07 13.31
CA GLU A 380 -13.31 -2.56 14.38
C GLU A 380 -13.20 -1.05 14.53
N THR A 381 -12.20 -0.43 13.89
CA THR A 381 -11.97 1.01 13.95
C THR A 381 -12.48 1.72 12.71
N PRO A 382 -12.92 2.97 12.83
CA PRO A 382 -13.28 3.81 11.69
C PRO A 382 -12.17 3.94 10.64
N ASP A 383 -10.90 4.06 11.07
CA ASP A 383 -9.72 4.13 10.20
C ASP A 383 -9.62 2.94 9.24
N ASN A 384 -9.76 1.72 9.75
CA ASN A 384 -9.74 0.51 8.93
C ASN A 384 -10.85 0.50 7.88
N ILE A 385 -12.05 0.97 8.23
CA ILE A 385 -13.18 1.08 7.28
C ILE A 385 -12.86 2.07 6.17
N VAL A 386 -12.26 3.22 6.49
CA VAL A 386 -11.84 4.19 5.46
C VAL A 386 -10.87 3.55 4.48
N GLY A 387 -9.88 2.80 4.95
CA GLY A 387 -8.92 2.09 4.09
C GLY A 387 -9.59 1.07 3.15
N TYR A 388 -10.57 0.30 3.65
CA TYR A 388 -11.30 -0.68 2.83
C TYR A 388 -12.19 -0.06 1.75
N PHE A 389 -12.64 1.17 1.96
CA PHE A 389 -13.54 1.90 1.06
C PHE A 389 -12.92 3.17 0.50
N ASN A 390 -11.58 3.21 0.39
CA ASN A 390 -10.89 4.34 -0.24
C ASN A 390 -11.47 4.60 -1.64
N PRO A 391 -12.07 5.78 -1.88
CA PRO A 391 -12.80 6.06 -3.12
C PRO A 391 -11.89 6.21 -4.34
N LEU A 392 -10.59 6.44 -4.16
CA LEU A 392 -9.63 6.50 -5.27
C LEU A 392 -9.19 5.11 -5.73
N VAL A 393 -9.37 4.08 -4.90
CA VAL A 393 -9.05 2.68 -5.24
C VAL A 393 -10.33 1.91 -5.59
N TYR A 394 -11.41 2.21 -4.88
CA TYR A 394 -12.71 1.55 -5.01
C TYR A 394 -13.82 2.61 -5.21
N PRO A 395 -13.97 3.18 -6.42
CA PRO A 395 -14.90 4.28 -6.67
C PRO A 395 -16.36 3.88 -6.49
N ASP A 396 -16.70 2.60 -6.69
CA ASP A 396 -18.04 2.05 -6.49
C ASP A 396 -18.15 1.38 -5.10
N PHE A 397 -18.66 2.14 -4.14
CA PHE A 397 -18.86 1.70 -2.76
C PHE A 397 -19.77 0.48 -2.65
N GLU A 398 -20.93 0.49 -3.33
CA GLU A 398 -21.91 -0.59 -3.22
C GLU A 398 -21.38 -1.89 -3.84
N LYS A 399 -20.71 -1.78 -4.98
CA LYS A 399 -20.02 -2.91 -5.61
C LYS A 399 -18.93 -3.47 -4.69
N ARG A 400 -18.12 -2.61 -4.07
CA ARG A 400 -17.07 -3.03 -3.11
C ARG A 400 -17.67 -3.72 -1.90
N LYS A 401 -18.73 -3.13 -1.30
CA LYS A 401 -19.46 -3.69 -0.16
C LYS A 401 -20.06 -5.05 -0.48
N ALA A 402 -20.77 -5.17 -1.59
CA ALA A 402 -21.35 -6.43 -2.05
C ALA A 402 -20.28 -7.51 -2.27
N ALA A 403 -19.15 -7.14 -2.89
CA ALA A 403 -18.05 -8.06 -3.12
C ALA A 403 -17.42 -8.58 -1.83
N LEU A 404 -17.27 -7.72 -0.81
CA LEU A 404 -16.78 -8.10 0.51
C LEU A 404 -17.75 -9.04 1.24
N GLN A 405 -19.06 -8.77 1.15
CA GLN A 405 -20.10 -9.64 1.71
C GLN A 405 -20.19 -11.00 0.98
N ALA A 406 -19.82 -11.02 -0.31
CA ALA A 406 -19.86 -12.22 -1.14
C ALA A 406 -18.63 -13.14 -1.02
N ILE A 407 -17.64 -12.82 -0.18
CA ILE A 407 -16.43 -13.67 0.00
C ILE A 407 -16.81 -15.12 0.31
N ASP A 408 -17.87 -15.34 1.10
CA ASP A 408 -18.38 -16.68 1.42
C ASP A 408 -18.83 -17.46 0.18
N ASN A 409 -19.32 -16.76 -0.83
CA ASN A 409 -19.85 -17.34 -2.05
C ASN A 409 -18.78 -17.68 -3.08
N ILE A 410 -17.52 -17.31 -2.86
CA ILE A 410 -16.42 -17.64 -3.77
C ILE A 410 -16.21 -19.14 -3.75
N THR A 411 -16.29 -19.76 -4.92
CA THR A 411 -16.16 -21.22 -5.08
C THR A 411 -14.71 -21.64 -5.31
N LEU A 412 -14.41 -22.91 -5.04
CA LEU A 412 -13.12 -23.52 -5.36
C LEU A 412 -12.78 -23.39 -6.85
N GLU A 413 -13.79 -23.55 -7.71
CA GLU A 413 -13.61 -23.38 -9.16
C GLU A 413 -13.14 -21.97 -9.52
N GLN A 414 -13.75 -20.92 -8.94
CA GLN A 414 -13.34 -19.53 -9.17
C GLN A 414 -11.90 -19.27 -8.73
N VAL A 415 -11.49 -19.80 -7.58
CA VAL A 415 -10.11 -19.65 -7.08
C VAL A 415 -9.14 -20.40 -7.98
N ASN A 416 -9.43 -21.65 -8.34
CA ASN A 416 -8.57 -22.43 -9.22
C ASN A 416 -8.49 -21.82 -10.63
N LYS A 417 -9.56 -21.18 -11.11
CA LYS A 417 -9.53 -20.41 -12.37
C LYS A 417 -8.62 -19.17 -12.25
N ALA A 418 -8.64 -18.46 -11.12
CA ALA A 418 -7.72 -17.36 -10.87
C ALA A 418 -6.27 -17.84 -10.78
N ILE A 419 -6.01 -19.00 -10.15
CA ILE A 419 -4.68 -19.63 -10.13
C ILE A 419 -4.18 -19.88 -11.55
N LYS A 420 -4.99 -20.50 -12.41
CA LYS A 420 -4.62 -20.76 -13.81
C LYS A 420 -4.36 -19.48 -14.61
N LYS A 421 -5.03 -18.40 -14.28
CA LYS A 421 -4.91 -17.14 -14.99
C LYS A 421 -3.67 -16.33 -14.55
N TYR A 422 -3.37 -16.28 -13.25
CA TYR A 422 -2.39 -15.35 -12.69
C TYR A 422 -1.10 -16.00 -12.16
N PHE A 423 -1.11 -17.29 -11.80
CA PHE A 423 0.07 -17.98 -11.25
C PHE A 423 0.78 -18.85 -12.29
N THR A 424 0.75 -18.44 -13.56
CA THR A 424 1.44 -19.14 -14.66
C THR A 424 2.95 -19.26 -14.39
N PRO A 425 3.58 -20.43 -14.54
CA PRO A 425 5.02 -20.59 -14.21
C PRO A 425 5.96 -19.80 -15.14
N ASP A 426 5.54 -19.52 -16.38
CA ASP A 426 6.41 -18.99 -17.43
C ASP A 426 6.23 -17.48 -17.70
N SER A 427 5.48 -16.76 -16.87
CA SER A 427 5.29 -15.31 -17.01
C SER A 427 5.63 -14.57 -15.73
N TYR A 428 6.86 -14.05 -15.68
CA TYR A 428 7.34 -13.18 -14.60
C TYR A 428 8.59 -12.42 -15.01
N LYS A 429 8.86 -11.32 -14.33
CA LYS A 429 10.15 -10.64 -14.35
C LYS A 429 10.87 -10.87 -13.03
N LEU A 430 12.02 -11.53 -13.07
CA LEU A 430 12.87 -11.80 -11.91
C LEU A 430 14.04 -10.81 -11.90
N VAL A 431 14.22 -10.10 -10.79
CA VAL A 431 15.44 -9.33 -10.53
C VAL A 431 16.20 -9.98 -9.39
N ILE A 432 17.50 -10.15 -9.63
CA ILE A 432 18.48 -10.69 -8.69
C ILE A 432 19.45 -9.56 -8.36
N ALA A 433 19.55 -9.16 -7.11
CA ALA A 433 20.59 -8.25 -6.63
C ALA A 433 21.55 -9.02 -5.73
N GLY A 434 22.88 -8.91 -5.98
CA GLY A 434 23.86 -9.67 -5.22
C GLY A 434 25.30 -9.48 -5.71
N ASN A 435 26.25 -10.15 -5.09
CA ASN A 435 27.66 -10.08 -5.46
C ASN A 435 27.93 -10.94 -6.72
N GLU A 436 28.32 -10.31 -7.83
CA GLU A 436 28.54 -11.00 -9.10
C GLU A 436 29.61 -12.07 -9.01
N THR A 437 30.71 -11.81 -8.29
CA THR A 437 31.81 -12.75 -8.13
C THR A 437 31.37 -14.01 -7.40
N GLU A 438 30.65 -13.84 -6.27
CA GLU A 438 30.16 -14.95 -5.47
C GLU A 438 29.05 -15.76 -6.19
N LEU A 439 28.29 -15.10 -7.04
CA LEU A 439 27.14 -15.70 -7.75
C LEU A 439 27.49 -16.21 -9.15
N ALA A 440 28.71 -15.99 -9.65
CA ALA A 440 29.08 -16.19 -11.06
C ALA A 440 28.67 -17.57 -11.62
N GLN A 441 28.97 -18.66 -10.88
CA GLN A 441 28.63 -20.02 -11.32
C GLN A 441 27.12 -20.27 -11.36
N GLN A 442 26.37 -19.67 -10.45
CA GLN A 442 24.93 -19.83 -10.37
C GLN A 442 24.21 -18.99 -11.42
N LEU A 443 24.70 -17.76 -11.67
CA LEU A 443 24.17 -16.86 -12.70
C LEU A 443 24.34 -17.46 -14.11
N ALA A 444 25.41 -18.21 -14.36
CA ALA A 444 25.66 -18.91 -15.63
C ALA A 444 24.54 -19.93 -15.97
N ASN A 445 23.80 -20.43 -14.98
CA ASN A 445 22.66 -21.33 -15.21
C ASN A 445 21.38 -20.61 -15.62
N ILE A 446 21.34 -19.27 -15.57
CA ILE A 446 20.15 -18.47 -15.90
C ILE A 446 20.24 -18.06 -17.37
N LYS A 447 19.34 -18.61 -18.19
CA LYS A 447 19.29 -18.29 -19.63
C LYS A 447 18.81 -16.85 -19.81
N SER A 448 19.42 -16.15 -20.79
CA SER A 448 19.02 -14.79 -21.22
C SER A 448 19.03 -13.77 -20.07
N LEU A 449 19.98 -13.89 -19.13
CA LEU A 449 20.13 -12.96 -18.03
C LEU A 449 20.60 -11.58 -18.53
N VAL A 450 19.85 -10.53 -18.21
CA VAL A 450 20.21 -9.13 -18.50
C VAL A 450 20.96 -8.55 -17.32
N LYS A 451 22.17 -8.02 -17.51
CA LYS A 451 22.89 -7.29 -16.48
C LYS A 451 22.51 -5.81 -16.53
N ILE A 452 22.01 -5.29 -15.42
CA ILE A 452 21.61 -3.88 -15.27
C ILE A 452 22.72 -3.15 -14.49
N PRO A 453 23.35 -2.11 -15.06
CA PRO A 453 24.35 -1.33 -14.32
C PRO A 453 23.70 -0.56 -13.16
N LEU A 454 24.43 -0.38 -12.04
CA LEU A 454 23.96 0.36 -10.86
C LEU A 454 23.50 1.78 -11.15
N LYS A 455 24.04 2.41 -12.21
CA LYS A 455 23.66 3.77 -12.60
C LYS A 455 22.50 3.84 -13.58
N ALA A 456 21.92 2.70 -13.99
CA ALA A 456 20.83 2.69 -14.98
C ALA A 456 19.57 3.44 -14.53
N ILE A 457 19.35 3.52 -13.21
CA ILE A 457 18.21 4.25 -12.62
C ILE A 457 18.51 5.72 -12.33
N GLU A 458 19.78 6.13 -12.46
CA GLU A 458 20.26 7.50 -12.19
C GLU A 458 20.23 8.39 -13.44
N VAL A 459 19.49 7.99 -14.47
CA VAL A 459 19.38 8.74 -15.73
C VAL A 459 18.15 9.66 -15.65
N ASP A 460 18.39 10.95 -15.81
CA ASP A 460 17.34 11.93 -16.07
C ASP A 460 16.77 11.67 -17.47
N ASN A 461 15.55 11.17 -17.55
CA ASN A 461 14.80 11.06 -18.80
C ASN A 461 13.77 12.17 -18.91
#